data_cb77d5b041bf2f0d870da4ed9824fb71
#
_entry.id   cb77d5b041bf2f0d870da4ed9824fb71
#
_cell.length_a   1.000
_cell.length_b   1.000
_cell.length_c   1.000
_cell.angle_alpha   90.00
_cell.angle_beta   90.00
_cell.angle_gamma   90.00
#
_symmetry.space_group_name_H-M   'P 1'
#
loop_
_entity.id
_entity.type
_entity.pdbx_description
1 polymer ?
#
loop_
_entity_poly.entity_id
_entity_poly.type
_entity_poly.pdbx_seq_one_letter_code
_entity_poly.pdbx_strand_id
1 'polypeptide(L)'
;MDAKKFVWKNIVTRFRVLRTFISDNGLQFDSKSFKRYCCDLGITNRYFVPTYPQGNEQVKVVNKVIMNGLKKRLDNAKGKWVEELSHVLWTYRTTPRRSTGETPFSMTYGAKAVISLETDFPTLRTSSFNPSDNNGLPEKSLDFIEEMRENKMVQLAYYQHKLKQGYDANVKLRPLAPGDLVLRKVLGTAKNPT
;
A
#
# COMPACT_ATOMS: atom_id res chain seq x y z
N MET A 1 10.30 -2.53 18.46
CA MET A 1 10.96 -3.22 17.31
C MET A 1 11.79 -2.17 16.60
N ASP A 2 13.05 -2.42 16.29
CA ASP A 2 13.90 -1.47 15.55
C ASP A 2 13.40 -1.33 14.12
N ALA A 3 13.18 -0.10 13.65
CA ALA A 3 12.68 0.19 12.31
C ALA A 3 13.60 -0.41 11.21
N LYS A 4 14.91 -0.42 11.42
CA LYS A 4 15.88 -1.04 10.49
C LYS A 4 15.62 -2.54 10.35
N LYS A 5 15.48 -3.24 11.47
CA LYS A 5 15.22 -4.69 11.49
C LYS A 5 13.89 -5.01 10.83
N PHE A 6 12.88 -4.16 11.03
CA PHE A 6 11.58 -4.32 10.37
C PHE A 6 11.68 -4.14 8.85
N VAL A 7 12.31 -3.06 8.39
CA VAL A 7 12.48 -2.77 6.96
C VAL A 7 13.30 -3.85 6.27
N TRP A 8 14.39 -4.27 6.89
CA TRP A 8 15.20 -5.38 6.37
C TRP A 8 14.38 -6.65 6.20
N LYS A 9 13.80 -7.14 7.30
CA LYS A 9 13.09 -8.44 7.32
C LYS A 9 11.83 -8.48 6.46
N ASN A 10 11.07 -7.37 6.40
CA ASN A 10 9.75 -7.38 5.80
C ASN A 10 9.67 -6.71 4.42
N ILE A 11 10.67 -5.92 4.06
CA ILE A 11 10.67 -5.18 2.81
C ILE A 11 11.86 -5.60 1.95
N VAL A 12 13.09 -5.35 2.40
CA VAL A 12 14.29 -5.56 1.57
C VAL A 12 14.45 -7.02 1.17
N THR A 13 14.32 -7.96 2.12
CA THR A 13 14.45 -9.41 1.84
C THR A 13 13.32 -9.99 0.98
N ARG A 14 12.21 -9.28 0.83
CA ARG A 14 11.04 -9.75 0.06
C ARG A 14 10.85 -9.06 -1.27
N PHE A 15 11.24 -7.80 -1.37
CA PHE A 15 10.93 -6.93 -2.51
C PHE A 15 12.16 -6.26 -3.12
N ARG A 16 13.36 -6.65 -2.71
CA ARG A 16 14.65 -6.02 -3.04
C ARG A 16 14.85 -4.67 -2.33
N VAL A 17 16.02 -4.08 -2.55
CA VAL A 17 16.37 -2.75 -2.03
C VAL A 17 15.50 -1.70 -2.74
N LEU A 18 14.81 -0.90 -1.95
CA LEU A 18 13.96 0.18 -2.46
C LEU A 18 14.81 1.33 -2.99
N ARG A 19 14.39 1.95 -4.09
CA ARG A 19 14.99 3.21 -4.55
C ARG A 19 14.67 4.36 -3.60
N THR A 20 13.43 4.40 -3.13
CA THR A 20 12.95 5.49 -2.25
C THR A 20 12.07 4.92 -1.16
N PHE A 21 12.28 5.35 0.07
CA PHE A 21 11.44 5.07 1.22
C PHE A 21 10.75 6.37 1.64
N ILE A 22 9.41 6.35 1.65
CA ILE A 22 8.61 7.53 2.03
C ILE A 22 7.86 7.18 3.32
N SER A 23 8.08 7.97 4.37
CA SER A 23 7.45 7.75 5.67
C SER A 23 6.83 9.04 6.22
N ASP A 24 6.10 8.91 7.31
CA ASP A 24 5.76 10.05 8.14
C ASP A 24 7.00 10.57 8.90
N ASN A 25 6.86 11.70 9.59
CA ASN A 25 7.92 12.28 10.41
C ASN A 25 8.07 11.57 11.77
N GLY A 26 7.73 10.28 11.84
CA GLY A 26 7.89 9.50 13.07
C GLY A 26 9.35 9.40 13.49
N LEU A 27 9.63 9.59 14.78
CA LEU A 27 10.99 9.60 15.36
C LEU A 27 11.79 8.35 15.00
N GLN A 28 11.14 7.20 14.84
CA GLN A 28 11.77 5.94 14.44
C GLN A 28 12.40 6.00 13.04
N PHE A 29 11.83 6.78 12.12
CA PHE A 29 12.32 6.95 10.74
C PHE A 29 13.21 8.19 10.58
N ASP A 30 13.14 9.14 11.51
CA ASP A 30 13.97 10.36 11.51
C ASP A 30 15.28 10.20 12.30
N SER A 31 15.50 9.08 12.96
CA SER A 31 16.70 8.82 13.75
C SER A 31 17.97 8.80 12.87
N LYS A 32 19.08 9.33 13.40
CA LYS A 32 20.39 9.29 12.72
C LYS A 32 20.78 7.87 12.30
N SER A 33 20.45 6.87 13.13
CA SER A 33 20.72 5.46 12.88
C SER A 33 19.92 4.91 11.68
N PHE A 34 18.66 5.32 11.51
CA PHE A 34 17.83 4.90 10.37
C PHE A 34 18.27 5.60 9.08
N LYS A 35 18.59 6.90 9.14
CA LYS A 35 19.11 7.65 8.00
C LYS A 35 20.40 7.04 7.47
N ARG A 36 21.33 6.69 8.36
CA ARG A 36 22.57 5.98 7.98
C ARG A 36 22.30 4.65 7.33
N TYR A 37 21.41 3.85 7.88
CA TYR A 37 21.00 2.57 7.30
C TYR A 37 20.42 2.72 5.87
N CYS A 38 19.59 3.72 5.62
CA CYS A 38 19.09 4.01 4.27
C CYS A 38 20.24 4.42 3.33
N CYS A 39 21.16 5.29 3.80
CA CYS A 39 22.31 5.71 3.04
C CYS A 39 23.23 4.53 2.64
N ASP A 40 23.52 3.64 3.58
CA ASP A 40 24.37 2.45 3.37
C ASP A 40 23.78 1.48 2.32
N LEU A 41 22.45 1.46 2.18
CA LEU A 41 21.74 0.66 1.18
C LEU A 41 21.40 1.43 -0.11
N GLY A 42 21.80 2.69 -0.25
CA GLY A 42 21.44 3.54 -1.39
C GLY A 42 19.97 3.92 -1.46
N ILE A 43 19.24 3.85 -0.33
CA ILE A 43 17.81 4.18 -0.25
C ILE A 43 17.65 5.67 0.00
N THR A 44 16.95 6.37 -0.90
CA THR A 44 16.56 7.77 -0.68
C THR A 44 15.42 7.81 0.34
N ASN A 45 15.67 8.36 1.54
CA ASN A 45 14.63 8.56 2.56
C ASN A 45 13.93 9.91 2.37
N ARG A 46 12.61 9.89 2.23
CA ARG A 46 11.75 11.07 2.08
C ARG A 46 10.64 11.06 3.13
N TYR A 47 10.17 12.26 3.50
CA TYR A 47 9.10 12.43 4.47
C TYR A 47 7.91 13.11 3.84
N PHE A 48 6.72 12.73 4.28
CA PHE A 48 5.51 13.47 3.95
C PHE A 48 5.55 14.86 4.60
N VAL A 49 5.24 15.87 3.82
CA VAL A 49 5.11 17.24 4.33
C VAL A 49 3.79 17.35 5.10
N PRO A 50 3.78 17.79 6.36
CA PRO A 50 2.56 17.90 7.16
C PRO A 50 1.48 18.79 6.54
N THR A 51 1.89 19.75 5.71
CA THR A 51 1.00 20.66 4.99
C THR A 51 0.33 20.05 3.77
N TYR A 52 0.79 18.85 3.32
CA TYR A 52 0.21 18.12 2.19
C TYR A 52 -0.27 16.72 2.61
N PRO A 53 -1.38 16.64 3.35
CA PRO A 53 -1.88 15.37 3.91
C PRO A 53 -2.31 14.35 2.85
N GLN A 54 -2.61 14.81 1.62
CA GLN A 54 -3.02 13.94 0.50
C GLN A 54 -1.96 12.91 0.12
N GLY A 55 -0.68 13.23 0.29
CA GLY A 55 0.42 12.28 0.03
C GLY A 55 0.37 11.01 0.90
N ASN A 56 -0.31 11.07 2.05
CA ASN A 56 -0.46 9.94 2.99
C ASN A 56 -1.85 9.28 2.93
N GLU A 57 -2.74 9.78 2.09
CA GLU A 57 -4.12 9.27 2.04
C GLU A 57 -4.20 7.81 1.61
N GLN A 58 -3.37 7.40 0.68
CA GLN A 58 -3.36 6.02 0.19
C GLN A 58 -3.03 5.02 1.30
N VAL A 59 -2.05 5.33 2.15
CA VAL A 59 -1.70 4.50 3.32
C VAL A 59 -2.84 4.50 4.34
N LYS A 60 -3.47 5.66 4.58
CA LYS A 60 -4.61 5.77 5.50
C LYS A 60 -5.81 4.95 5.03
N VAL A 61 -6.12 4.99 3.73
CA VAL A 61 -7.22 4.19 3.14
C VAL A 61 -6.94 2.71 3.29
N VAL A 62 -5.72 2.25 2.98
CA VAL A 62 -5.31 0.85 3.14
C VAL A 62 -5.41 0.42 4.61
N ASN A 63 -4.87 1.21 5.52
CA ASN A 63 -4.94 0.93 6.96
C ASN A 63 -6.39 0.85 7.46
N LYS A 64 -7.27 1.74 6.97
CA LYS A 64 -8.70 1.71 7.31
C LYS A 64 -9.37 0.42 6.85
N VAL A 65 -9.05 -0.07 5.64
CA VAL A 65 -9.58 -1.34 5.12
C VAL A 65 -9.11 -2.51 5.98
N ILE A 66 -7.81 -2.57 6.32
CA ILE A 66 -7.23 -3.62 7.17
C ILE A 66 -7.87 -3.59 8.57
N MET A 67 -7.97 -2.40 9.19
CA MET A 67 -8.57 -2.24 10.51
C MET A 67 -10.05 -2.62 10.55
N ASN A 68 -10.80 -2.29 9.51
CA ASN A 68 -12.20 -2.69 9.41
C ASN A 68 -12.36 -4.21 9.23
N GLY A 69 -11.48 -4.83 8.45
CA GLY A 69 -11.41 -6.29 8.32
C GLY A 69 -11.09 -6.98 9.65
N LEU A 70 -10.13 -6.42 10.38
CA LEU A 70 -9.73 -6.92 11.69
C LEU A 70 -10.86 -6.78 12.72
N LYS A 71 -11.51 -5.63 12.80
CA LYS A 71 -12.66 -5.40 13.70
C LYS A 71 -13.75 -6.44 13.50
N LYS A 72 -14.17 -6.71 12.26
CA LYS A 72 -15.20 -7.70 11.95
C LYS A 72 -14.85 -9.12 12.40
N ARG A 73 -13.57 -9.47 12.40
CA ARG A 73 -13.10 -10.79 12.88
C ARG A 73 -12.99 -10.86 14.40
N LEU A 74 -12.60 -9.75 15.03
CA LEU A 74 -12.45 -9.67 16.49
C LEU A 74 -13.78 -9.72 17.25
N ASP A 75 -14.88 -9.36 16.60
CA ASP A 75 -16.22 -9.52 17.20
C ASP A 75 -16.47 -11.00 17.60
N ASN A 76 -15.89 -11.96 16.87
CA ASN A 76 -16.00 -13.39 17.14
C ASN A 76 -14.78 -13.98 17.88
N ALA A 77 -13.62 -13.35 17.83
CA ALA A 77 -12.34 -13.88 18.32
C ALA A 77 -11.71 -12.96 19.37
N LYS A 78 -12.36 -12.84 20.53
CA LYS A 78 -11.91 -11.96 21.64
C LYS A 78 -10.42 -12.16 21.98
N GLY A 79 -9.63 -11.10 21.83
CA GLY A 79 -8.23 -11.06 22.26
C GLY A 79 -7.16 -11.61 21.30
N LYS A 80 -7.52 -12.25 20.20
CA LYS A 80 -6.60 -12.91 19.24
C LYS A 80 -6.24 -12.04 18.02
N TRP A 81 -6.16 -10.74 18.19
CA TRP A 81 -5.95 -9.80 17.07
C TRP A 81 -4.64 -10.05 16.29
N VAL A 82 -3.60 -10.57 16.95
CA VAL A 82 -2.30 -10.84 16.31
C VAL A 82 -2.41 -11.99 15.31
N GLU A 83 -3.15 -13.03 15.66
CA GLU A 83 -3.42 -14.18 14.81
C GLU A 83 -4.34 -13.79 13.65
N GLU A 84 -5.41 -13.07 13.94
CA GLU A 84 -6.36 -12.60 12.94
C GLU A 84 -5.77 -11.58 11.96
N LEU A 85 -4.78 -10.80 12.37
CA LEU A 85 -4.12 -9.83 11.49
C LEU A 85 -3.48 -10.50 10.27
N SER A 86 -2.86 -11.66 10.43
CA SER A 86 -2.24 -12.38 9.31
C SER A 86 -3.28 -12.81 8.27
N HIS A 87 -4.45 -13.26 8.70
CA HIS A 87 -5.56 -13.63 7.83
C HIS A 87 -6.15 -12.41 7.10
N VAL A 88 -6.33 -11.30 7.80
CA VAL A 88 -6.81 -10.04 7.20
C VAL A 88 -5.83 -9.52 6.15
N LEU A 89 -4.54 -9.55 6.45
CA LEU A 89 -3.50 -9.14 5.50
C LEU A 89 -3.44 -10.06 4.28
N TRP A 90 -3.60 -11.37 4.46
CA TRP A 90 -3.66 -12.32 3.36
C TRP A 90 -4.88 -12.07 2.47
N THR A 91 -6.07 -11.95 3.07
CA THR A 91 -7.30 -11.59 2.36
C THR A 91 -7.12 -10.27 1.59
N TYR A 92 -6.52 -9.25 2.22
CA TYR A 92 -6.24 -7.98 1.55
C TYR A 92 -5.35 -8.17 0.32
N ARG A 93 -4.29 -8.98 0.41
CA ARG A 93 -3.32 -9.22 -0.68
C ARG A 93 -3.91 -10.02 -1.83
N THR A 94 -4.83 -10.92 -1.55
CA THR A 94 -5.41 -11.86 -2.54
C THR A 94 -6.77 -11.43 -3.08
N THR A 95 -7.35 -10.33 -2.59
CA THR A 95 -8.63 -9.80 -3.09
C THR A 95 -8.40 -8.80 -4.22
N PRO A 96 -9.04 -8.98 -5.40
CA PRO A 96 -8.92 -8.04 -6.51
C PRO A 96 -9.39 -6.62 -6.15
N ARG A 97 -8.69 -5.62 -6.67
CA ARG A 97 -9.05 -4.21 -6.49
C ARG A 97 -10.01 -3.76 -7.58
N ARG A 98 -11.06 -3.06 -7.19
CA ARG A 98 -12.05 -2.53 -8.14
C ARG A 98 -11.44 -1.59 -9.19
N SER A 99 -10.36 -0.88 -8.83
CA SER A 99 -9.68 0.07 -9.69
C SER A 99 -8.83 -0.56 -10.78
N THR A 100 -8.28 -1.75 -10.54
CA THR A 100 -7.34 -2.42 -11.45
C THR A 100 -7.81 -3.79 -11.94
N GLY A 101 -8.80 -4.39 -11.26
CA GLY A 101 -9.20 -5.78 -11.48
C GLY A 101 -8.19 -6.81 -10.97
N GLU A 102 -7.01 -6.36 -10.49
CA GLU A 102 -5.91 -7.22 -10.05
C GLU A 102 -5.77 -7.26 -8.53
N THR A 103 -5.15 -8.32 -8.03
CA THR A 103 -4.81 -8.43 -6.61
C THR A 103 -3.49 -7.72 -6.32
N PRO A 104 -3.27 -7.18 -5.10
CA PRO A 104 -1.94 -6.69 -4.70
C PRO A 104 -0.85 -7.75 -4.83
N PHE A 105 -1.19 -9.02 -4.66
CA PHE A 105 -0.25 -10.13 -4.82
C PHE A 105 0.18 -10.29 -6.28
N SER A 106 -0.77 -10.35 -7.23
CA SER A 106 -0.46 -10.50 -8.65
C SER A 106 0.35 -9.31 -9.20
N MET A 107 0.01 -8.10 -8.76
CA MET A 107 0.76 -6.89 -9.12
C MET A 107 2.21 -6.89 -8.60
N THR A 108 2.46 -7.56 -7.48
CA THR A 108 3.80 -7.61 -6.87
C THR A 108 4.65 -8.72 -7.48
N TYR A 109 4.09 -9.91 -7.58
CA TYR A 109 4.83 -11.13 -7.94
C TYR A 109 4.62 -11.59 -9.38
N GLY A 110 3.69 -10.97 -10.12
CA GLY A 110 3.34 -11.36 -11.48
C GLY A 110 2.57 -12.68 -11.58
N ALA A 111 2.20 -13.26 -10.46
CA ALA A 111 1.49 -14.54 -10.41
C ALA A 111 0.29 -14.46 -9.47
N LYS A 112 -0.73 -15.28 -9.72
CA LYS A 112 -1.86 -15.42 -8.80
C LYS A 112 -1.44 -16.22 -7.56
N ALA A 113 -1.83 -15.73 -6.38
CA ALA A 113 -1.62 -16.46 -5.15
C ALA A 113 -2.39 -17.80 -5.17
N VAL A 114 -1.81 -18.84 -4.60
CA VAL A 114 -2.54 -20.07 -4.24
C VAL A 114 -3.26 -19.80 -2.93
N ILE A 115 -4.58 -19.87 -2.95
CA ILE A 115 -5.41 -19.67 -1.74
C ILE A 115 -5.63 -20.99 -1.02
N SER A 116 -5.93 -20.94 0.27
CA SER A 116 -6.09 -22.14 1.10
C SER A 116 -7.11 -23.12 0.54
N LEU A 117 -8.17 -22.64 -0.12
CA LEU A 117 -9.15 -23.50 -0.76
C LEU A 117 -8.57 -24.34 -1.89
N GLU A 118 -7.58 -23.82 -2.63
CA GLU A 118 -6.93 -24.53 -3.74
C GLU A 118 -5.92 -25.60 -3.27
N THR A 119 -5.53 -25.59 -2.00
CA THR A 119 -4.73 -26.68 -1.38
C THR A 119 -5.59 -27.90 -1.09
N ASP A 120 -6.84 -27.67 -0.64
CA ASP A 120 -7.76 -28.75 -0.33
C ASP A 120 -8.54 -29.24 -1.56
N PHE A 121 -8.81 -28.33 -2.49
CA PHE A 121 -9.51 -28.58 -3.77
C PHE A 121 -8.65 -28.05 -4.93
N PRO A 122 -7.72 -28.86 -5.46
CA PRO A 122 -6.84 -28.45 -6.54
C PRO A 122 -7.62 -28.04 -7.79
N THR A 123 -7.31 -26.84 -8.31
CA THR A 123 -7.81 -26.37 -9.59
C THR A 123 -6.92 -26.88 -10.75
N LEU A 124 -7.38 -26.79 -11.98
CA LEU A 124 -6.55 -27.14 -13.16
C LEU A 124 -5.17 -26.46 -13.13
N ARG A 125 -5.11 -25.24 -12.62
CA ARG A 125 -3.87 -24.47 -12.47
C ARG A 125 -2.90 -25.10 -11.46
N THR A 126 -3.39 -25.59 -10.35
CA THR A 126 -2.54 -26.19 -9.30
C THR A 126 -2.24 -27.67 -9.58
N SER A 127 -3.15 -28.40 -10.22
CA SER A 127 -2.96 -29.81 -10.56
C SER A 127 -2.06 -30.02 -11.78
N SER A 128 -2.00 -29.06 -12.70
CA SER A 128 -1.11 -29.12 -13.89
C SER A 128 0.28 -28.52 -13.64
N PHE A 129 0.62 -28.18 -12.40
CA PHE A 129 1.94 -27.62 -12.08
C PHE A 129 3.04 -28.66 -12.29
N ASN A 130 4.00 -28.34 -13.18
CA ASN A 130 5.18 -29.13 -13.44
C ASN A 130 6.43 -28.33 -13.05
N PRO A 131 7.21 -28.77 -12.05
CA PRO A 131 8.43 -28.07 -11.62
C PRO A 131 9.47 -27.89 -12.73
N SER A 132 9.55 -28.83 -13.67
CA SER A 132 10.53 -28.82 -14.76
C SER A 132 10.24 -27.70 -15.78
N ASP A 133 8.97 -27.44 -16.06
CA ASP A 133 8.56 -26.39 -16.99
C ASP A 133 8.66 -24.98 -16.38
N ASN A 134 8.61 -24.90 -15.04
CA ASN A 134 8.67 -23.64 -14.31
C ASN A 134 10.04 -22.95 -14.39
N ASN A 135 11.12 -23.70 -14.62
CA ASN A 135 12.48 -23.16 -14.70
C ASN A 135 12.77 -22.42 -16.03
N GLY A 136 11.97 -22.64 -17.08
CA GLY A 136 12.12 -21.96 -18.38
C GLY A 136 11.25 -20.72 -18.59
N LEU A 137 10.35 -20.41 -17.66
CA LEU A 137 9.38 -19.32 -17.76
C LEU A 137 9.81 -17.92 -17.25
N PRO A 138 10.92 -17.74 -16.45
CA PRO A 138 11.17 -16.47 -15.78
C PRO A 138 11.43 -15.28 -16.70
N GLU A 139 12.15 -15.44 -17.81
CA GLU A 139 12.53 -14.29 -18.66
C GLU A 139 11.36 -13.73 -19.47
N LYS A 140 10.59 -14.58 -20.10
CA LYS A 140 9.36 -14.15 -20.84
C LYS A 140 8.26 -13.62 -19.93
N SER A 141 8.29 -14.03 -18.66
CA SER A 141 7.35 -13.60 -17.63
C SER A 141 7.62 -12.17 -17.13
N LEU A 142 8.86 -11.70 -17.11
CA LEU A 142 9.20 -10.37 -16.59
C LEU A 142 8.68 -9.25 -17.49
N ASP A 143 8.87 -9.35 -18.80
CA ASP A 143 8.38 -8.35 -19.76
C ASP A 143 6.85 -8.29 -19.74
N PHE A 144 6.20 -9.44 -19.68
CA PHE A 144 4.74 -9.51 -19.55
C PHE A 144 4.22 -8.90 -18.24
N ILE A 145 4.95 -9.09 -17.13
CA ILE A 145 4.60 -8.50 -15.83
C ILE A 145 4.71 -6.97 -15.88
N GLU A 146 5.76 -6.46 -16.53
CA GLU A 146 5.98 -5.02 -16.67
C GLU A 146 4.88 -4.37 -17.52
N GLU A 147 4.57 -4.94 -18.68
CA GLU A 147 3.45 -4.53 -19.54
C GLU A 147 2.11 -4.57 -18.79
N MET A 148 1.85 -5.64 -18.05
CA MET A 148 0.64 -5.75 -17.23
C MET A 148 0.58 -4.62 -16.19
N ARG A 149 1.68 -4.30 -15.53
CA ARG A 149 1.74 -3.22 -14.54
C ARG A 149 1.47 -1.86 -15.16
N GLU A 150 2.08 -1.57 -16.30
CA GLU A 150 1.86 -0.31 -17.03
C GLU A 150 0.40 -0.14 -17.43
N ASN A 151 -0.20 -1.18 -18.02
CA ASN A 151 -1.62 -1.18 -18.38
C ASN A 151 -2.53 -0.94 -17.17
N LYS A 152 -2.20 -1.55 -16.01
CA LYS A 152 -2.97 -1.34 -14.77
C LYS A 152 -2.75 0.03 -14.16
N MET A 153 -1.58 0.64 -14.32
CA MET A 153 -1.35 2.04 -13.92
C MET A 153 -2.20 3.01 -14.72
N VAL A 154 -2.32 2.83 -16.03
CA VAL A 154 -3.21 3.63 -16.89
C VAL A 154 -4.68 3.46 -16.46
N GLN A 155 -5.11 2.23 -16.21
CA GLN A 155 -6.46 1.94 -15.73
C GLN A 155 -6.74 2.61 -14.37
N LEU A 156 -5.76 2.58 -13.45
CA LEU A 156 -5.86 3.23 -12.15
C LEU A 156 -5.97 4.76 -12.29
N ALA A 157 -5.15 5.36 -13.16
CA ALA A 157 -5.20 6.80 -13.43
C ALA A 157 -6.57 7.22 -14.00
N TYR A 158 -7.09 6.44 -14.94
CA TYR A 158 -8.44 6.66 -15.49
C TYR A 158 -9.53 6.57 -14.41
N TYR A 159 -9.46 5.55 -13.55
CA TYR A 159 -10.39 5.37 -12.45
C TYR A 159 -10.35 6.55 -11.47
N GLN A 160 -9.14 7.01 -11.09
CA GLN A 160 -8.96 8.17 -10.22
C GLN A 160 -9.49 9.46 -10.86
N HIS A 161 -9.24 9.65 -12.16
CA HIS A 161 -9.77 10.80 -12.90
C HIS A 161 -11.30 10.81 -12.92
N LYS A 162 -11.93 9.66 -13.16
CA LYS A 162 -13.40 9.52 -13.12
C LYS A 162 -13.97 9.83 -11.73
N LEU A 163 -13.32 9.35 -10.67
CA LEU A 163 -13.74 9.69 -9.30
C LEU A 163 -13.61 11.19 -9.03
N LYS A 164 -12.52 11.82 -9.47
CA LYS A 164 -12.30 13.25 -9.36
C LYS A 164 -13.39 14.04 -10.08
N GLN A 165 -13.72 13.69 -11.32
CA GLN A 165 -14.81 14.32 -12.08
C GLN A 165 -16.14 14.24 -11.33
N GLY A 166 -16.47 13.06 -10.77
CA GLY A 166 -17.69 12.88 -9.97
C GLY A 166 -17.70 13.72 -8.69
N TYR A 167 -16.52 13.89 -8.06
CA TYR A 167 -16.37 14.76 -6.90
C TYR A 167 -16.53 16.23 -7.29
N ASP A 168 -15.81 16.69 -8.29
CA ASP A 168 -15.78 18.08 -8.75
C ASP A 168 -17.17 18.55 -9.23
N ALA A 169 -17.96 17.67 -9.84
CA ALA A 169 -19.34 17.95 -10.24
C ALA A 169 -20.27 18.30 -9.07
N ASN A 170 -19.95 17.85 -7.86
CA ASN A 170 -20.71 18.11 -6.64
C ASN A 170 -20.13 19.27 -5.82
N VAL A 171 -18.96 19.80 -6.18
CA VAL A 171 -18.32 20.91 -5.49
C VAL A 171 -18.93 22.23 -5.94
N LYS A 172 -19.56 22.94 -5.02
CA LYS A 172 -20.02 24.31 -5.28
C LYS A 172 -18.82 25.26 -5.20
N LEU A 173 -18.47 25.85 -6.34
CA LEU A 173 -17.47 26.91 -6.38
C LEU A 173 -18.01 28.12 -5.59
N ARG A 174 -17.28 28.52 -4.58
CA ARG A 174 -17.46 29.79 -3.88
C ARG A 174 -16.34 30.71 -4.30
N PRO A 175 -16.62 31.79 -5.07
CA PRO A 175 -15.61 32.80 -5.35
C PRO A 175 -15.22 33.45 -4.03
N LEU A 176 -13.96 33.35 -3.65
CA LEU A 176 -13.41 34.02 -2.47
C LEU A 176 -12.74 35.31 -2.95
N ALA A 177 -13.06 36.40 -2.28
CA ALA A 177 -12.48 37.72 -2.50
C ALA A 177 -11.46 38.04 -1.39
N PRO A 178 -10.45 38.90 -1.65
CA PRO A 178 -9.59 39.43 -0.59
C PRO A 178 -10.42 40.08 0.51
N GLY A 179 -10.27 39.63 1.76
CA GLY A 179 -11.05 40.05 2.92
C GLY A 179 -12.08 39.03 3.41
N ASP A 180 -12.33 37.96 2.63
CA ASP A 180 -13.24 36.89 3.09
C ASP A 180 -12.60 36.08 4.22
N LEU A 181 -13.39 35.76 5.23
CA LEU A 181 -13.01 34.90 6.34
C LEU A 181 -13.12 33.45 5.93
N VAL A 182 -11.99 32.73 6.00
CA VAL A 182 -11.91 31.28 5.71
C VAL A 182 -11.54 30.51 6.97
N LEU A 183 -12.27 29.42 7.22
CA LEU A 183 -11.92 28.49 8.30
C LEU A 183 -10.78 27.58 7.85
N ARG A 184 -9.60 27.72 8.45
CA ARG A 184 -8.45 26.85 8.20
C ARG A 184 -8.24 25.93 9.39
N LYS A 185 -8.22 24.62 9.16
CA LYS A 185 -7.82 23.65 10.18
C LYS A 185 -6.31 23.81 10.44
N VAL A 186 -5.96 24.27 11.64
CA VAL A 186 -4.57 24.33 12.07
C VAL A 186 -4.10 22.91 12.44
N LEU A 187 -3.13 22.39 11.71
CA LEU A 187 -2.49 21.13 12.01
C LEU A 187 -1.25 21.41 12.87
N GLY A 188 -1.37 21.14 14.16
CA GLY A 188 -0.32 21.33 15.16
C GLY A 188 -0.75 22.35 16.21
N THR A 189 -0.44 22.06 17.47
CA THR A 189 -0.55 23.02 18.56
C THR A 189 0.46 24.12 18.32
N ALA A 190 0.02 25.23 17.73
CA ALA A 190 0.74 26.48 17.90
C ALA A 190 0.75 26.77 19.41
N LYS A 191 1.87 26.56 20.08
CA LYS A 191 2.10 27.15 21.39
C LYS A 191 1.95 28.65 21.18
N ASN A 192 0.96 29.26 21.81
CA ASN A 192 0.83 30.71 21.83
C ASN A 192 2.16 31.29 22.30
N PRO A 193 2.77 32.22 21.56
CA PRO A 193 3.83 33.01 22.12
C PRO A 193 3.18 33.90 23.19
N THR A 194 3.58 33.71 24.40
CA THR A 194 3.41 34.67 25.50
C THR A 194 4.18 35.94 25.19
#